data_268dec46e02062f17f69c36b47882b08
#
_entry.id   268dec46e02062f17f69c36b47882b08
#
_cell.length_a   1.000
_cell.length_b   1.000
_cell.length_c   1.000
_cell.angle_alpha   90.00
_cell.angle_beta   90.00
_cell.angle_gamma   90.00
#
_symmetry.space_group_name_H-M   'P 1'
#
loop_
_entity.id
_entity.type
_entity.pdbx_description
1 polymer ?
#
loop_
_entity_poly.entity_id
_entity_poly.type
_entity_poly.pdbx_seq_one_letter_code
_entity_poly.pdbx_strand_id
1 'polypeptide(L)'
;FWAIMLVTMQRILEQNSMREFLGLDTSNYTTSCAIFDAENGTVRQAKKLLPVKAGMAGLRQSDAVFHHTRQLPEVIQTLLPNPPQNLTGIGVTIRPRNIEGSYMPCFLCGKTMAYGMAAVTGVPVYETSHQIGHILAALYSAKKLSFLKAPFLAFHVSGGTTDCLLCEPDADLCLNITQVGTSLDLKAGQAIDRVGLMLQLQFPCGAALEQLAAASMKQYRTKPVIREGNCCLSGLENRCQAMLKQGEQPEDVARFCLTSVRDTVFEMTAFARKQYGQLPVLYAGGVMSNQWMREKLLSAGDVYFAEP
;
A
#
# COMPACT_ATOMS: atom_id res chain seq x y z
N PHE A 1 -0.60 5.91 -5.77
CA PHE A 1 -0.02 6.59 -6.94
C PHE A 1 0.05 8.11 -6.78
N TRP A 2 -0.81 8.74 -6.04
CA TRP A 2 -1.07 10.17 -5.91
C TRP A 2 -0.12 10.91 -4.97
N ALA A 3 0.54 10.16 -4.16
CA ALA A 3 1.20 10.64 -2.97
C ALA A 3 2.59 11.22 -3.22
N ILE A 4 3.22 10.89 -4.33
CA ILE A 4 4.52 11.47 -4.72
C ILE A 4 4.42 12.99 -4.84
N MET A 5 3.24 13.47 -5.18
CA MET A 5 2.93 14.88 -5.28
C MET A 5 2.80 15.60 -3.94
N LEU A 6 2.36 14.88 -2.90
CA LEU A 6 2.16 15.45 -1.56
C LEU A 6 3.47 15.77 -0.85
N VAL A 7 4.56 15.07 -1.17
CA VAL A 7 5.93 15.44 -0.70
C VAL A 7 6.27 16.86 -1.12
N THR A 8 5.87 17.23 -2.34
CA THR A 8 6.08 18.55 -2.92
C THR A 8 5.23 19.61 -2.24
N MET A 9 4.01 19.26 -1.82
CA MET A 9 3.05 20.19 -1.20
C MET A 9 3.50 20.72 0.16
N GLN A 10 4.12 19.89 0.99
CA GLN A 10 4.45 20.28 2.37
C GLN A 10 5.44 21.46 2.40
N ARG A 11 6.29 21.59 1.38
CA ARG A 11 7.26 22.70 1.24
C ARG A 11 6.70 23.96 0.59
N ILE A 12 5.51 23.91 -0.02
CA ILE A 12 5.03 24.96 -0.94
C ILE A 12 3.68 25.58 -0.52
N LEU A 13 3.00 25.09 0.50
CA LEU A 13 1.67 25.56 0.94
C LEU A 13 1.61 27.02 1.42
N GLU A 14 2.72 27.73 1.44
CA GLU A 14 2.78 29.11 1.96
C GLU A 14 2.64 30.23 0.92
N GLN A 15 2.49 29.94 -0.38
CA GLN A 15 2.35 30.98 -1.41
C GLN A 15 1.21 30.70 -2.41
N ASN A 16 0.38 31.73 -2.61
CA ASN A 16 -0.85 31.76 -3.43
C ASN A 16 -0.71 31.35 -4.90
N SER A 17 -1.79 30.73 -5.42
CA SER A 17 -2.27 30.55 -6.81
C SER A 17 -2.02 29.18 -7.46
N MET A 18 -2.95 28.79 -8.36
CA MET A 18 -3.05 27.58 -9.18
C MET A 18 -1.73 26.81 -9.35
N ARG A 19 -1.60 25.67 -8.67
CA ARG A 19 -0.36 24.87 -8.67
C ARG A 19 -0.67 23.44 -9.01
N GLU A 20 -0.15 23.00 -10.13
CA GLU A 20 -0.22 21.61 -10.54
C GLU A 20 1.12 20.91 -10.30
N PHE A 21 1.04 19.67 -9.82
CA PHE A 21 2.20 18.81 -9.61
C PHE A 21 2.03 17.52 -10.40
N LEU A 22 3.04 17.13 -11.17
CA LEU A 22 3.09 15.88 -11.89
C LEU A 22 3.77 14.80 -11.03
N GLY A 23 3.16 13.65 -10.85
CA GLY A 23 3.74 12.47 -10.24
C GLY A 23 4.01 11.37 -11.25
N LEU A 24 5.19 10.74 -11.21
CA LEU A 24 5.58 9.64 -12.08
C LEU A 24 6.00 8.42 -11.24
N ASP A 25 5.46 7.24 -11.57
CA ASP A 25 5.87 5.97 -10.97
C ASP A 25 5.95 4.87 -12.04
N THR A 26 7.13 4.27 -12.14
CA THR A 26 7.43 3.13 -13.01
C THR A 26 7.84 1.91 -12.22
N SER A 27 7.20 1.71 -11.07
CA SER A 27 7.43 0.54 -10.24
C SER A 27 6.79 -0.71 -10.83
N ASN A 28 7.54 -1.77 -10.80
CA ASN A 28 7.17 -3.17 -11.03
C ASN A 28 6.21 -3.44 -12.19
N TYR A 29 4.87 -3.46 -12.00
CA TYR A 29 3.90 -3.95 -13.00
C TYR A 29 3.00 -2.86 -13.60
N THR A 30 3.18 -1.60 -13.23
CA THR A 30 2.30 -0.53 -13.68
C THR A 30 3.06 0.74 -14.02
N THR A 31 2.94 1.18 -15.26
CA THR A 31 3.34 2.54 -15.65
C THR A 31 2.22 3.50 -15.24
N SER A 32 2.54 4.54 -14.48
CA SER A 32 1.51 5.46 -14.02
C SER A 32 2.02 6.88 -13.85
N CYS A 33 1.12 7.81 -14.09
CA CYS A 33 1.31 9.22 -13.80
C CYS A 33 0.03 9.84 -13.25
N ALA A 34 0.18 10.94 -12.51
CA ALA A 34 -0.94 11.70 -11.97
C ALA A 34 -0.63 13.19 -11.95
N ILE A 35 -1.66 14.02 -12.08
CA ILE A 35 -1.62 15.46 -11.80
C ILE A 35 -2.44 15.73 -10.55
N PHE A 36 -1.85 16.45 -9.63
CA PHE A 36 -2.52 17.01 -8.47
C PHE A 36 -2.69 18.52 -8.64
N ASP A 37 -3.91 18.95 -8.50
CA ASP A 37 -4.26 20.37 -8.38
C ASP A 37 -4.32 20.72 -6.89
N ALA A 38 -3.37 21.53 -6.45
CA ALA A 38 -3.24 21.90 -5.05
C ALA A 38 -4.30 22.90 -4.60
N GLU A 39 -4.92 23.64 -5.53
CA GLU A 39 -5.98 24.60 -5.23
C GLU A 39 -7.28 23.88 -4.87
N ASN A 40 -7.65 22.90 -5.69
CA ASN A 40 -8.91 22.18 -5.55
C ASN A 40 -8.76 20.87 -4.76
N GLY A 41 -7.53 20.47 -4.44
CA GLY A 41 -7.25 19.18 -3.81
C GLY A 41 -7.62 17.99 -4.69
N THR A 42 -7.75 18.17 -6.01
CA THR A 42 -8.19 17.14 -6.94
C THR A 42 -7.03 16.45 -7.62
N VAL A 43 -7.26 15.20 -8.03
CA VAL A 43 -6.26 14.43 -8.74
C VAL A 43 -6.85 13.80 -9.99
N ARG A 44 -6.10 13.90 -11.09
CA ARG A 44 -6.30 13.14 -12.31
C ARG A 44 -5.18 12.13 -12.45
N GLN A 45 -5.46 10.94 -12.94
CA GLN A 45 -4.45 9.91 -13.11
C GLN A 45 -4.64 9.12 -14.40
N ALA A 46 -3.52 8.61 -14.92
CA ALA A 46 -3.48 7.63 -15.98
C ALA A 46 -2.51 6.51 -15.61
N LYS A 47 -2.88 5.28 -15.89
CA LYS A 47 -2.06 4.10 -15.61
C LYS A 47 -2.26 3.01 -16.65
N LYS A 48 -1.21 2.22 -16.87
CA LYS A 48 -1.24 1.08 -17.77
C LYS A 48 -0.45 -0.08 -17.17
N LEU A 49 -1.07 -1.26 -17.09
CA LEU A 49 -0.39 -2.48 -16.64
C LEU A 49 0.64 -2.92 -17.68
N LEU A 50 1.77 -3.43 -17.20
CA LEU A 50 2.73 -4.10 -18.07
C LEU A 50 2.17 -5.45 -18.51
N PRO A 51 2.40 -5.87 -19.76
CA PRO A 51 1.99 -7.17 -20.24
C PRO A 51 2.84 -8.27 -19.58
N VAL A 52 2.18 -9.14 -18.80
CA VAL A 52 2.81 -10.34 -18.23
C VAL A 52 2.38 -11.53 -19.04
N LYS A 53 3.33 -12.33 -19.53
CA LYS A 53 3.01 -13.55 -20.29
C LYS A 53 2.29 -14.55 -19.39
N ALA A 54 1.27 -15.19 -19.92
CA ALA A 54 0.54 -16.26 -19.23
C ALA A 54 1.51 -17.36 -18.74
N GLY A 55 1.36 -17.79 -17.47
CA GLY A 55 2.21 -18.81 -16.86
C GLY A 55 3.55 -18.30 -16.26
N MET A 56 3.86 -17.01 -16.37
CA MET A 56 5.05 -16.44 -15.73
C MET A 56 4.72 -15.88 -14.34
N ALA A 57 5.55 -16.22 -13.35
CA ALA A 57 5.39 -15.75 -11.96
C ALA A 57 5.87 -14.30 -11.73
N GLY A 58 6.31 -13.59 -12.78
CA GLY A 58 6.82 -12.23 -12.66
C GLY A 58 7.37 -11.69 -13.98
N LEU A 59 7.88 -10.46 -13.94
CA LEU A 59 8.51 -9.78 -15.07
C LEU A 59 10.02 -9.62 -14.80
N ARG A 60 10.86 -9.89 -15.80
CA ARG A 60 12.28 -9.55 -15.72
C ARG A 60 12.42 -8.02 -15.71
N GLN A 61 13.41 -7.51 -14.99
CA GLN A 61 13.64 -6.07 -14.92
C GLN A 61 13.90 -5.42 -16.27
N SER A 62 14.61 -6.11 -17.18
CA SER A 62 14.82 -5.65 -18.57
C SER A 62 13.50 -5.49 -19.33
N ASP A 63 12.57 -6.44 -19.16
CA ASP A 63 11.27 -6.40 -19.81
C ASP A 63 10.40 -5.28 -19.20
N ALA A 64 10.48 -5.09 -17.88
CA ALA A 64 9.82 -3.98 -17.20
C ALA A 64 10.32 -2.63 -17.73
N VAL A 65 11.64 -2.42 -17.82
CA VAL A 65 12.24 -1.20 -18.40
C VAL A 65 11.74 -0.97 -19.82
N PHE A 66 11.77 -2.01 -20.66
CA PHE A 66 11.29 -1.91 -22.05
C PHE A 66 9.82 -1.49 -22.12
N HIS A 67 8.96 -2.14 -21.36
CA HIS A 67 7.52 -1.82 -21.37
C HIS A 67 7.22 -0.45 -20.77
N HIS A 68 7.85 -0.07 -19.67
CA HIS A 68 7.70 1.28 -19.11
C HIS A 68 8.12 2.36 -20.10
N THR A 69 9.27 2.19 -20.77
CA THR A 69 9.76 3.13 -21.78
C THR A 69 8.76 3.30 -22.91
N ARG A 70 8.13 2.22 -23.36
CA ARG A 70 7.10 2.29 -24.41
C ARG A 70 5.78 2.90 -23.96
N GLN A 71 5.37 2.65 -22.72
CA GLN A 71 4.07 3.07 -22.21
C GLN A 71 4.07 4.49 -21.66
N LEU A 72 5.20 4.99 -21.14
CA LEU A 72 5.28 6.32 -20.52
C LEU A 72 4.75 7.45 -21.41
N PRO A 73 5.15 7.58 -22.68
CA PRO A 73 4.62 8.63 -23.55
C PRO A 73 3.10 8.55 -23.72
N GLU A 74 2.56 7.35 -23.88
CA GLU A 74 1.12 7.13 -24.03
C GLU A 74 0.34 7.49 -22.77
N VAL A 75 0.85 7.06 -21.60
CA VAL A 75 0.22 7.34 -20.31
C VAL A 75 0.25 8.85 -20.00
N ILE A 76 1.38 9.51 -20.29
CA ILE A 76 1.51 10.96 -20.13
C ILE A 76 0.57 11.71 -21.07
N GLN A 77 0.49 11.34 -22.35
CA GLN A 77 -0.43 11.98 -23.32
C GLN A 77 -1.89 11.79 -22.94
N THR A 78 -2.25 10.61 -22.39
CA THR A 78 -3.61 10.36 -21.88
C THR A 78 -3.95 11.26 -20.71
N LEU A 79 -3.00 11.48 -19.79
CA LEU A 79 -3.18 12.36 -18.64
C LEU A 79 -3.19 13.84 -19.03
N LEU A 80 -2.29 14.21 -19.94
CA LEU A 80 -2.00 15.56 -20.36
C LEU A 80 -2.24 15.73 -21.87
N PRO A 81 -3.51 15.74 -22.33
CA PRO A 81 -3.82 15.99 -23.75
C PRO A 81 -3.39 17.40 -24.19
N ASN A 82 -3.32 18.33 -23.22
CA ASN A 82 -2.73 19.66 -23.38
C ASN A 82 -1.65 19.86 -22.30
N PRO A 83 -0.59 20.63 -22.58
CA PRO A 83 0.43 20.96 -21.59
C PRO A 83 -0.19 21.61 -20.35
N PRO A 84 0.23 21.23 -19.13
CA PRO A 84 -0.23 21.88 -17.91
C PRO A 84 0.30 23.34 -17.90
N GLN A 85 -0.59 24.30 -17.66
CA GLN A 85 -0.21 25.72 -17.69
C GLN A 85 0.51 26.16 -16.41
N ASN A 86 0.27 25.46 -15.31
CA ASN A 86 0.73 25.85 -13.97
C ASN A 86 1.54 24.75 -13.29
N LEU A 87 2.29 23.96 -14.08
CA LEU A 87 3.17 22.94 -13.52
C LEU A 87 4.21 23.59 -12.59
N THR A 88 4.22 23.18 -11.33
CA THR A 88 5.07 23.78 -10.28
C THR A 88 6.19 22.82 -9.85
N GLY A 89 6.03 21.53 -10.07
CA GLY A 89 7.04 20.54 -9.72
C GLY A 89 6.70 19.13 -10.21
N ILE A 90 7.71 18.28 -10.26
CA ILE A 90 7.58 16.89 -10.68
C ILE A 90 8.07 15.99 -9.54
N GLY A 91 7.19 15.13 -9.03
CA GLY A 91 7.54 14.07 -8.11
C GLY A 91 7.82 12.76 -8.85
N VAL A 92 8.84 12.02 -8.45
CA VAL A 92 9.15 10.74 -9.09
C VAL A 92 9.64 9.72 -8.08
N THR A 93 9.14 8.48 -8.19
CA THR A 93 9.73 7.34 -7.46
C THR A 93 11.01 6.90 -8.15
N ILE A 94 12.08 6.73 -7.36
CA ILE A 94 13.40 6.36 -7.87
C ILE A 94 13.89 5.02 -7.33
N ARG A 95 13.17 4.44 -6.36
CA ARG A 95 13.54 3.18 -5.68
C ARG A 95 12.33 2.58 -4.96
N PRO A 96 12.36 1.28 -4.63
CA PRO A 96 11.29 0.65 -3.84
C PRO A 96 11.11 1.23 -2.44
N ARG A 97 12.21 1.35 -1.67
CA ARG A 97 12.24 1.83 -0.28
C ARG A 97 13.44 2.75 -0.06
N ASN A 98 13.40 3.60 0.97
CA ASN A 98 14.53 4.47 1.35
C ASN A 98 15.49 3.74 2.28
N ILE A 99 16.03 2.62 1.83
CA ILE A 99 17.08 1.85 2.52
C ILE A 99 18.25 1.63 1.58
N GLU A 100 19.44 1.48 2.12
CA GLU A 100 20.65 1.20 1.35
C GLU A 100 20.46 -0.08 0.52
N GLY A 101 20.95 -0.09 -0.72
CA GLY A 101 20.81 -1.21 -1.64
C GLY A 101 19.40 -1.41 -2.26
N SER A 102 18.42 -0.60 -1.91
CA SER A 102 17.10 -0.65 -2.52
C SER A 102 17.11 -0.06 -3.93
N TYR A 103 17.28 -0.92 -4.92
CA TYR A 103 17.40 -0.53 -6.33
C TYR A 103 16.63 -1.51 -7.24
N MET A 104 15.92 -0.96 -8.21
CA MET A 104 15.34 -1.71 -9.33
C MET A 104 15.45 -0.88 -10.61
N PRO A 105 15.96 -1.46 -11.72
CA PRO A 105 16.17 -0.75 -12.98
C PRO A 105 14.93 -0.06 -13.57
N CYS A 106 13.74 -0.61 -13.36
CA CYS A 106 12.50 -0.05 -13.88
C CYS A 106 12.22 1.40 -13.43
N PHE A 107 12.70 1.81 -12.24
CA PHE A 107 12.54 3.18 -11.77
C PHE A 107 13.33 4.21 -12.60
N LEU A 108 14.37 3.79 -13.32
CA LEU A 108 15.13 4.68 -14.19
C LEU A 108 14.25 5.29 -15.30
N CYS A 109 13.21 4.59 -15.76
CA CYS A 109 12.30 5.10 -16.79
C CYS A 109 11.59 6.37 -16.32
N GLY A 110 10.97 6.32 -15.15
CA GLY A 110 10.31 7.49 -14.53
C GLY A 110 11.29 8.59 -14.21
N LYS A 111 12.44 8.25 -13.61
CA LYS A 111 13.49 9.22 -13.27
C LYS A 111 13.99 9.97 -14.51
N THR A 112 14.35 9.27 -15.58
CA THR A 112 14.81 9.89 -16.83
C THR A 112 13.75 10.82 -17.43
N MET A 113 12.47 10.40 -17.42
CA MET A 113 11.37 11.22 -17.91
C MET A 113 11.19 12.49 -17.06
N ALA A 114 11.19 12.36 -15.71
CA ALA A 114 11.05 13.49 -14.80
C ALA A 114 12.13 14.55 -15.02
N TYR A 115 13.39 14.14 -15.10
CA TYR A 115 14.51 15.05 -15.33
C TYR A 115 14.50 15.65 -16.73
N GLY A 116 14.10 14.89 -17.75
CA GLY A 116 13.95 15.40 -19.12
C GLY A 116 12.87 16.49 -19.20
N MET A 117 11.71 16.26 -18.57
CA MET A 117 10.65 17.26 -18.50
C MET A 117 11.05 18.50 -17.69
N ALA A 118 11.71 18.29 -16.55
CA ALA A 118 12.20 19.38 -15.71
C ALA A 118 13.22 20.27 -16.45
N ALA A 119 14.11 19.68 -17.24
CA ALA A 119 15.08 20.43 -18.04
C ALA A 119 14.43 21.37 -19.07
N VAL A 120 13.25 21.01 -19.60
CA VAL A 120 12.51 21.82 -20.57
C VAL A 120 11.59 22.84 -19.88
N THR A 121 10.98 22.47 -18.77
CA THR A 121 9.98 23.31 -18.08
C THR A 121 10.57 24.23 -17.00
N GLY A 122 11.79 23.93 -16.54
CA GLY A 122 12.44 24.68 -15.45
C GLY A 122 11.89 24.39 -14.06
N VAL A 123 10.97 23.41 -13.90
CA VAL A 123 10.39 23.08 -12.59
C VAL A 123 11.28 22.10 -11.80
N PRO A 124 11.25 22.14 -10.46
CA PRO A 124 12.05 21.24 -9.64
C PRO A 124 11.54 19.78 -9.72
N VAL A 125 12.49 18.83 -9.56
CA VAL A 125 12.20 17.41 -9.40
C VAL A 125 12.36 17.01 -7.94
N TYR A 126 11.37 16.26 -7.42
CA TYR A 126 11.35 15.72 -6.06
C TYR A 126 11.40 14.20 -6.12
N GLU A 127 12.52 13.64 -5.68
CA GLU A 127 12.73 12.19 -5.63
C GLU A 127 12.13 11.59 -4.37
N THR A 128 11.48 10.43 -4.50
CA THR A 128 10.93 9.68 -3.37
C THR A 128 11.00 8.18 -3.62
N SER A 129 10.57 7.37 -2.65
CA SER A 129 10.43 5.92 -2.83
C SER A 129 8.99 5.51 -3.10
N HIS A 130 8.83 4.37 -3.75
CA HIS A 130 7.52 3.77 -4.00
C HIS A 130 6.75 3.49 -2.70
N GLN A 131 7.46 3.07 -1.63
CA GLN A 131 6.85 2.84 -0.31
C GLN A 131 6.26 4.12 0.28
N ILE A 132 6.97 5.25 0.24
CA ILE A 132 6.45 6.56 0.67
C ILE A 132 5.20 6.89 -0.17
N GLY A 133 5.27 6.69 -1.49
CA GLY A 133 4.12 6.87 -2.36
C GLY A 133 2.87 6.13 -1.89
N HIS A 134 2.98 4.87 -1.52
CA HIS A 134 1.85 4.10 -0.99
C HIS A 134 1.30 4.67 0.32
N ILE A 135 2.16 5.04 1.26
CA ILE A 135 1.71 5.63 2.54
C ILE A 135 0.98 6.95 2.32
N LEU A 136 1.52 7.81 1.46
CA LEU A 136 0.87 9.09 1.16
C LEU A 136 -0.48 8.90 0.46
N ALA A 137 -0.60 7.95 -0.49
CA ALA A 137 -1.87 7.62 -1.11
C ALA A 137 -2.91 7.14 -0.08
N ALA A 138 -2.48 6.29 0.84
CA ALA A 138 -3.32 5.83 1.93
C ALA A 138 -3.77 6.97 2.86
N LEU A 139 -2.86 7.88 3.23
CA LEU A 139 -3.18 9.08 4.02
C LEU A 139 -4.18 10.00 3.29
N TYR A 140 -3.99 10.19 2.00
CA TYR A 140 -4.91 10.98 1.19
C TYR A 140 -6.31 10.37 1.18
N SER A 141 -6.43 9.09 0.83
CA SER A 141 -7.74 8.40 0.79
C SER A 141 -8.43 8.37 2.16
N ALA A 142 -7.67 8.22 3.24
CA ALA A 142 -8.17 8.31 4.61
C ALA A 142 -8.46 9.75 5.08
N LYS A 143 -8.18 10.79 4.27
CA LYS A 143 -8.27 12.22 4.63
C LYS A 143 -7.45 12.57 5.88
N LYS A 144 -6.27 11.96 6.02
CA LYS A 144 -5.36 12.08 7.17
C LYS A 144 -3.97 12.62 6.82
N LEU A 145 -3.87 13.51 5.84
CA LEU A 145 -2.62 14.18 5.49
C LEU A 145 -1.99 14.96 6.67
N SER A 146 -2.79 15.30 7.69
CA SER A 146 -2.28 15.92 8.94
C SER A 146 -1.27 15.03 9.67
N PHE A 147 -1.25 13.72 9.45
CA PHE A 147 -0.27 12.78 10.03
C PHE A 147 1.16 13.05 9.55
N LEU A 148 1.34 13.74 8.44
CA LEU A 148 2.66 14.16 7.96
C LEU A 148 3.38 15.15 8.90
N LYS A 149 2.71 15.64 9.95
CA LYS A 149 3.26 16.60 10.90
C LYS A 149 3.79 15.96 12.21
N ALA A 150 3.50 14.69 12.45
CA ALA A 150 3.88 13.99 13.66
C ALA A 150 4.06 12.48 13.39
N PRO A 151 4.76 11.72 14.23
CA PRO A 151 4.90 10.28 14.05
C PRO A 151 3.57 9.55 14.09
N PHE A 152 3.45 8.50 13.27
CA PHE A 152 2.31 7.60 13.22
C PHE A 152 2.73 6.17 12.82
N LEU A 153 1.87 5.20 13.08
CA LEU A 153 2.04 3.84 12.61
C LEU A 153 1.24 3.62 11.32
N ALA A 154 1.80 2.88 10.37
CA ALA A 154 1.10 2.46 9.17
C ALA A 154 1.18 0.95 9.00
N PHE A 155 0.05 0.32 8.74
CA PHE A 155 -0.02 -1.09 8.35
C PHE A 155 -0.29 -1.19 6.86
N HIS A 156 0.53 -1.97 6.17
CA HIS A 156 0.25 -2.39 4.80
C HIS A 156 -0.02 -3.89 4.78
N VAL A 157 -1.29 -4.28 4.63
CA VAL A 157 -1.72 -5.68 4.69
C VAL A 157 -2.41 -6.08 3.39
N SER A 158 -1.74 -6.90 2.61
CA SER A 158 -2.14 -7.31 1.26
C SER A 158 -1.73 -8.75 0.96
N GLY A 159 -1.90 -9.19 -0.28
CA GLY A 159 -1.38 -10.48 -0.75
C GLY A 159 0.14 -10.58 -0.73
N GLY A 160 0.85 -9.48 -0.92
CA GLY A 160 2.33 -9.44 -0.97
C GLY A 160 3.00 -8.91 0.30
N THR A 161 2.24 -8.26 1.19
CA THR A 161 2.80 -7.51 2.31
C THR A 161 1.96 -7.70 3.57
N THR A 162 2.63 -7.77 4.71
CA THR A 162 2.01 -7.71 6.05
C THR A 162 3.03 -7.04 6.95
N ASP A 163 3.10 -5.72 6.86
CA ASP A 163 4.11 -4.91 7.52
C ASP A 163 3.47 -3.87 8.44
N CYS A 164 4.10 -3.66 9.59
CA CYS A 164 3.88 -2.52 10.47
C CYS A 164 5.07 -1.57 10.32
N LEU A 165 4.80 -0.32 10.05
CA LEU A 165 5.76 0.71 9.74
C LEU A 165 5.63 1.86 10.76
N LEU A 166 6.73 2.31 11.34
CA LEU A 166 6.80 3.60 12.00
C LEU A 166 7.14 4.65 10.95
N CYS A 167 6.29 5.65 10.83
CA CYS A 167 6.43 6.75 9.89
C CYS A 167 6.68 8.03 10.68
N GLU A 168 7.80 8.69 10.43
CA GLU A 168 8.20 9.93 11.09
C GLU A 168 8.37 11.05 10.04
N PRO A 169 7.95 12.29 10.35
CA PRO A 169 8.19 13.41 9.43
C PRO A 169 9.68 13.58 9.14
N ASP A 170 10.02 13.81 7.88
CA ASP A 170 11.38 14.07 7.43
C ASP A 170 11.41 15.27 6.49
N ALA A 171 12.36 16.17 6.71
CA ALA A 171 12.45 17.42 5.95
C ALA A 171 12.83 17.19 4.47
N ASP A 172 13.62 16.16 4.18
CA ASP A 172 14.13 15.89 2.83
C ASP A 172 13.33 14.86 2.07
N LEU A 173 12.88 13.81 2.78
CA LEU A 173 12.19 12.66 2.19
C LEU A 173 10.66 12.71 2.39
N CYS A 174 10.14 13.71 3.09
CA CYS A 174 8.78 13.82 3.61
C CYS A 174 8.49 12.86 4.77
N LEU A 175 8.86 11.60 4.65
CA LEU A 175 8.73 10.58 5.68
C LEU A 175 10.00 9.73 5.76
N ASN A 176 10.49 9.54 6.97
CA ASN A 176 11.38 8.44 7.30
C ASN A 176 10.50 7.24 7.71
N ILE A 177 10.72 6.09 7.09
CA ILE A 177 9.91 4.89 7.33
C ILE A 177 10.79 3.76 7.86
N THR A 178 10.49 3.32 9.08
CA THR A 178 11.14 2.18 9.71
C THR A 178 10.16 1.01 9.80
N GLN A 179 10.54 -0.16 9.29
CA GLN A 179 9.75 -1.37 9.45
C GLN A 179 9.91 -1.89 10.88
N VAL A 180 8.83 -1.88 11.65
CA VAL A 180 8.82 -2.25 13.08
C VAL A 180 8.09 -3.57 13.33
N GLY A 181 7.54 -4.19 12.29
CA GLY A 181 6.93 -5.51 12.34
C GLY A 181 6.61 -6.02 10.95
N THR A 182 6.65 -7.33 10.77
CA THR A 182 6.29 -7.99 9.51
C THR A 182 5.78 -9.41 9.76
N SER A 183 5.18 -10.02 8.75
CA SER A 183 5.03 -11.48 8.76
C SER A 183 6.32 -12.16 8.28
N LEU A 184 6.87 -13.04 9.11
CA LEU A 184 8.13 -13.75 8.83
C LEU A 184 7.98 -14.90 7.83
N ASP A 185 6.75 -15.32 7.56
CA ASP A 185 6.46 -16.44 6.68
C ASP A 185 5.38 -16.07 5.64
N LEU A 186 4.14 -16.43 5.87
CA LEU A 186 3.03 -16.23 4.96
C LEU A 186 2.39 -14.84 5.18
N LYS A 187 2.15 -14.10 4.10
CA LYS A 187 1.45 -12.82 4.17
C LYS A 187 -0.05 -13.00 4.39
N ALA A 188 -0.69 -12.05 5.06
CA ALA A 188 -2.09 -12.17 5.48
C ALA A 188 -3.05 -12.43 4.30
N GLY A 189 -2.88 -11.70 3.19
CA GLY A 189 -3.71 -11.94 2.01
C GLY A 189 -3.46 -13.32 1.39
N GLN A 190 -2.21 -13.80 1.37
CA GLN A 190 -1.89 -15.17 0.93
C GLN A 190 -2.52 -16.21 1.85
N ALA A 191 -2.52 -16.00 3.17
CA ALA A 191 -3.18 -16.92 4.09
C ALA A 191 -4.69 -16.99 3.83
N ILE A 192 -5.33 -15.86 3.61
CA ILE A 192 -6.75 -15.74 3.23
C ILE A 192 -7.01 -16.48 1.91
N ASP A 193 -6.20 -16.23 0.88
CA ASP A 193 -6.37 -16.85 -0.44
C ASP A 193 -6.18 -18.36 -0.39
N ARG A 194 -5.18 -18.86 0.35
CA ARG A 194 -4.94 -20.31 0.50
C ARG A 194 -6.10 -21.01 1.19
N VAL A 195 -6.63 -20.43 2.27
CA VAL A 195 -7.82 -20.96 2.95
C VAL A 195 -9.05 -20.86 2.06
N GLY A 196 -9.22 -19.77 1.32
CA GLY A 196 -10.30 -19.61 0.37
C GLY A 196 -10.28 -20.66 -0.74
N LEU A 197 -9.11 -20.91 -1.34
CA LEU A 197 -8.94 -21.98 -2.34
C LEU A 197 -9.21 -23.38 -1.76
N MET A 198 -8.80 -23.63 -0.50
CA MET A 198 -9.13 -24.87 0.23
C MET A 198 -10.65 -25.06 0.39
N LEU A 199 -11.38 -23.97 0.53
CA LEU A 199 -12.85 -23.94 0.59
C LEU A 199 -13.50 -23.83 -0.80
N GLN A 200 -12.75 -24.05 -1.89
CA GLN A 200 -13.19 -24.02 -3.30
C GLN A 200 -13.70 -22.63 -3.77
N LEU A 201 -13.27 -21.56 -3.13
CA LEU A 201 -13.58 -20.18 -3.55
C LEU A 201 -12.66 -19.77 -4.72
N GLN A 202 -13.13 -18.81 -5.54
CA GLN A 202 -12.34 -18.28 -6.66
C GLN A 202 -11.34 -17.22 -6.17
N PHE A 203 -10.13 -17.27 -6.72
CA PHE A 203 -9.10 -16.24 -6.49
C PHE A 203 -9.44 -14.91 -7.20
N PRO A 204 -9.26 -13.76 -6.56
CA PRO A 204 -8.83 -13.54 -5.18
C PRO A 204 -9.96 -13.82 -4.19
N CYS A 205 -9.66 -14.57 -3.11
CA CYS A 205 -10.69 -15.16 -2.25
C CYS A 205 -11.24 -14.21 -1.18
N GLY A 206 -10.63 -13.05 -0.94
CA GLY A 206 -10.91 -12.19 0.21
C GLY A 206 -12.39 -11.85 0.42
N ALA A 207 -13.05 -11.32 -0.61
CA ALA A 207 -14.47 -10.93 -0.52
C ALA A 207 -15.41 -12.15 -0.37
N ALA A 208 -15.13 -13.24 -1.11
CA ALA A 208 -15.93 -14.46 -1.02
C ALA A 208 -15.77 -15.14 0.35
N LEU A 209 -14.55 -15.12 0.92
CA LEU A 209 -14.28 -15.66 2.25
C LEU A 209 -14.99 -14.83 3.34
N GLU A 210 -15.06 -13.51 3.17
CA GLU A 210 -15.81 -12.62 4.08
C GLU A 210 -17.32 -12.93 4.06
N GLN A 211 -17.90 -13.08 2.88
CA GLN A 211 -19.31 -13.46 2.74
C GLN A 211 -19.58 -14.82 3.37
N LEU A 212 -18.73 -15.81 3.13
CA LEU A 212 -18.86 -17.12 3.72
C LEU A 212 -18.77 -17.08 5.25
N ALA A 213 -17.80 -16.35 5.79
CA ALA A 213 -17.61 -16.18 7.22
C ALA A 213 -18.80 -15.48 7.92
N ALA A 214 -19.53 -14.61 7.20
CA ALA A 214 -20.68 -13.92 7.74
C ALA A 214 -21.85 -14.88 8.10
N ALA A 215 -21.93 -16.03 7.47
CA ALA A 215 -22.93 -17.07 7.77
C ALA A 215 -22.63 -17.82 9.08
N SER A 216 -21.39 -17.79 9.59
CA SER A 216 -21.04 -18.46 10.83
C SER A 216 -21.51 -17.69 12.07
N MET A 217 -22.16 -18.40 12.98
CA MET A 217 -22.56 -17.88 14.31
C MET A 217 -21.50 -18.12 15.37
N LYS A 218 -20.41 -18.84 15.06
CA LYS A 218 -19.35 -19.17 16.02
C LYS A 218 -18.48 -17.96 16.31
N GLN A 219 -18.08 -17.85 17.56
CA GLN A 219 -17.10 -16.88 18.03
C GLN A 219 -15.79 -17.60 18.36
N TYR A 220 -14.71 -17.14 17.73
CA TYR A 220 -13.38 -17.66 17.99
C TYR A 220 -12.55 -16.65 18.78
N ARG A 221 -11.75 -17.16 19.72
CA ARG A 221 -10.70 -16.41 20.39
C ARG A 221 -9.38 -17.01 19.95
N THR A 222 -8.57 -16.23 19.30
CA THR A 222 -7.23 -16.65 18.88
C THR A 222 -6.19 -16.02 19.80
N LYS A 223 -5.01 -16.63 19.86
CA LYS A 223 -3.86 -16.07 20.59
C LYS A 223 -2.69 -15.98 19.62
N PRO A 224 -2.60 -14.91 18.85
CA PRO A 224 -1.46 -14.69 17.96
C PRO A 224 -0.16 -14.60 18.74
N VAL A 225 0.90 -15.16 18.16
CA VAL A 225 2.24 -15.04 18.74
C VAL A 225 2.96 -13.90 18.03
N ILE A 226 3.23 -12.83 18.77
CA ILE A 226 4.01 -11.70 18.29
C ILE A 226 5.39 -11.75 18.94
N ARG A 227 6.44 -11.74 18.10
CA ARG A 227 7.84 -11.75 18.52
C ARG A 227 8.52 -10.52 17.95
N GLU A 228 8.90 -9.60 18.81
CA GLU A 228 9.57 -8.34 18.41
C GLU A 228 8.81 -7.60 17.29
N GLY A 229 7.47 -7.53 17.40
CA GLY A 229 6.60 -6.91 16.40
C GLY A 229 6.25 -7.79 15.19
N ASN A 230 6.89 -8.94 15.03
CA ASN A 230 6.69 -9.84 13.88
C ASN A 230 5.67 -10.94 14.20
N CYS A 231 4.95 -11.38 13.18
CA CYS A 231 4.00 -12.50 13.26
C CYS A 231 4.36 -13.64 12.32
N CYS A 232 3.69 -14.79 12.51
CA CYS A 232 3.75 -15.95 11.62
C CYS A 232 2.32 -16.42 11.33
N LEU A 233 1.99 -16.61 10.06
CA LEU A 233 0.65 -16.98 9.60
C LEU A 233 0.59 -18.33 8.88
N SER A 234 1.74 -18.99 8.62
CA SER A 234 1.77 -20.29 7.92
C SER A 234 1.01 -21.41 8.65
N GLY A 235 0.98 -21.37 10.00
CA GLY A 235 0.22 -22.32 10.79
C GLY A 235 -1.30 -22.24 10.64
N LEU A 236 -1.82 -21.13 10.12
CA LEU A 236 -3.25 -20.90 9.94
C LEU A 236 -3.87 -21.88 8.92
N GLU A 237 -3.19 -22.08 7.80
CA GLU A 237 -3.63 -23.03 6.76
C GLU A 237 -3.81 -24.44 7.32
N ASN A 238 -2.81 -24.93 8.08
CA ASN A 238 -2.87 -26.27 8.70
C ASN A 238 -4.02 -26.39 9.71
N ARG A 239 -4.28 -25.34 10.48
CA ARG A 239 -5.40 -25.31 11.44
C ARG A 239 -6.74 -25.37 10.74
N CYS A 240 -6.93 -24.57 9.68
CA CYS A 240 -8.15 -24.58 8.87
C CYS A 240 -8.37 -25.96 8.22
N GLN A 241 -7.30 -26.61 7.71
CA GLN A 241 -7.37 -27.96 7.17
C GLN A 241 -7.77 -29.00 8.23
N ALA A 242 -7.23 -28.87 9.45
CA ALA A 242 -7.60 -29.76 10.55
C ALA A 242 -9.08 -29.60 10.95
N MET A 243 -9.60 -28.39 10.97
CA MET A 243 -11.01 -28.10 11.24
C MET A 243 -11.92 -28.77 10.20
N LEU A 244 -11.60 -28.68 8.91
CA LEU A 244 -12.35 -29.36 7.85
C LEU A 244 -12.33 -30.90 8.02
N LYS A 245 -11.18 -31.48 8.37
CA LYS A 245 -11.06 -32.91 8.63
C LYS A 245 -11.87 -33.37 9.85
N GLN A 246 -12.14 -32.48 10.79
CA GLN A 246 -12.99 -32.72 11.97
C GLN A 246 -14.48 -32.50 11.68
N GLY A 247 -14.85 -32.17 10.45
CA GLY A 247 -16.25 -31.96 10.05
C GLY A 247 -16.81 -30.58 10.34
N GLU A 248 -15.95 -29.57 10.65
CA GLU A 248 -16.39 -28.19 10.78
C GLU A 248 -16.94 -27.67 9.46
N GLN A 249 -17.96 -26.82 9.53
CA GLN A 249 -18.58 -26.23 8.35
C GLN A 249 -17.66 -25.20 7.68
N PRO A 250 -17.71 -25.07 6.34
CA PRO A 250 -16.87 -24.10 5.60
C PRO A 250 -16.95 -22.67 6.12
N GLU A 251 -18.15 -22.21 6.50
CA GLU A 251 -18.36 -20.87 7.07
C GLU A 251 -17.67 -20.67 8.41
N ASP A 252 -17.57 -21.70 9.23
CA ASP A 252 -16.88 -21.69 10.51
C ASP A 252 -15.37 -21.61 10.31
N VAL A 253 -14.84 -22.35 9.34
CA VAL A 253 -13.42 -22.30 8.96
C VAL A 253 -13.05 -20.94 8.38
N ALA A 254 -13.91 -20.36 7.53
CA ALA A 254 -13.74 -19.01 7.00
C ALA A 254 -13.72 -17.98 8.14
N ARG A 255 -14.64 -18.09 9.08
CA ARG A 255 -14.72 -17.21 10.26
C ARG A 255 -13.49 -17.32 11.13
N PHE A 256 -13.00 -18.54 11.38
CA PHE A 256 -11.77 -18.77 12.14
C PHE A 256 -10.55 -18.15 11.44
N CYS A 257 -10.43 -18.33 10.13
CA CYS A 257 -9.34 -17.76 9.32
C CYS A 257 -9.30 -16.23 9.48
N LEU A 258 -10.41 -15.54 9.20
CA LEU A 258 -10.48 -14.09 9.30
C LEU A 258 -10.28 -13.58 10.72
N THR A 259 -10.79 -14.31 11.74
CA THR A 259 -10.54 -14.01 13.15
C THR A 259 -9.03 -14.05 13.47
N SER A 260 -8.34 -15.07 12.97
CA SER A 260 -6.91 -15.26 13.24
C SER A 260 -6.06 -14.15 12.63
N VAL A 261 -6.35 -13.75 11.38
CA VAL A 261 -5.66 -12.64 10.71
C VAL A 261 -5.96 -11.31 11.44
N ARG A 262 -7.22 -11.05 11.74
CA ARG A 262 -7.66 -9.84 12.47
C ARG A 262 -6.96 -9.70 13.82
N ASP A 263 -6.99 -10.75 14.62
CA ASP A 263 -6.40 -10.73 15.96
C ASP A 263 -4.87 -10.59 15.87
N THR A 264 -4.24 -11.16 14.83
CA THR A 264 -2.81 -10.97 14.57
C THR A 264 -2.47 -9.50 14.31
N VAL A 265 -3.22 -8.82 13.43
CA VAL A 265 -2.99 -7.39 13.13
C VAL A 265 -3.27 -6.54 14.38
N PHE A 266 -4.30 -6.88 15.17
CA PHE A 266 -4.63 -6.20 16.41
C PHE A 266 -3.50 -6.31 17.44
N GLU A 267 -2.95 -7.51 17.65
CA GLU A 267 -1.84 -7.73 18.59
C GLU A 267 -0.53 -7.08 18.10
N MET A 268 -0.24 -7.08 16.80
CA MET A 268 0.88 -6.32 16.22
C MET A 268 0.73 -4.82 16.53
N THR A 269 -0.50 -4.29 16.42
CA THR A 269 -0.79 -2.88 16.75
C THR A 269 -0.56 -2.59 18.21
N ALA A 270 -1.06 -3.46 19.10
CA ALA A 270 -0.88 -3.32 20.54
C ALA A 270 0.62 -3.35 20.92
N PHE A 271 1.39 -4.28 20.32
CA PHE A 271 2.84 -4.35 20.51
C PHE A 271 3.53 -3.07 20.04
N ALA A 272 3.25 -2.60 18.84
CA ALA A 272 3.88 -1.40 18.28
C ALA A 272 3.58 -0.15 19.14
N ARG A 273 2.32 0.01 19.57
CA ARG A 273 1.95 1.11 20.50
C ARG A 273 2.62 1.02 21.86
N LYS A 274 2.81 -0.18 22.37
CA LYS A 274 3.56 -0.37 23.64
C LYS A 274 5.02 0.06 23.49
N GLN A 275 5.61 -0.19 22.34
CA GLN A 275 7.03 0.09 22.07
C GLN A 275 7.29 1.55 21.69
N TYR A 276 6.41 2.15 20.86
CA TYR A 276 6.63 3.46 20.23
C TYR A 276 5.68 4.56 20.73
N GLY A 277 4.81 4.26 21.69
CA GLY A 277 3.80 5.17 22.22
C GLY A 277 2.44 4.99 21.56
N GLN A 278 1.42 5.66 22.13
CA GLN A 278 0.03 5.61 21.65
C GLN A 278 -0.16 6.43 20.37
N LEU A 279 0.57 6.06 19.33
CA LEU A 279 0.52 6.72 18.04
C LEU A 279 -0.78 6.41 17.28
N PRO A 280 -1.28 7.35 16.44
CA PRO A 280 -2.37 7.06 15.51
C PRO A 280 -1.94 6.01 14.51
N VAL A 281 -2.90 5.21 14.01
CA VAL A 281 -2.61 4.09 13.11
C VAL A 281 -3.39 4.23 11.81
N LEU A 282 -2.69 4.11 10.70
CA LEU A 282 -3.25 4.01 9.35
C LEU A 282 -3.21 2.55 8.88
N TYR A 283 -4.35 1.98 8.55
CA TYR A 283 -4.43 0.66 7.92
C TYR A 283 -4.66 0.80 6.41
N ALA A 284 -3.84 0.12 5.61
CA ALA A 284 -3.90 0.12 4.16
C ALA A 284 -3.72 -1.28 3.58
N GLY A 285 -4.14 -1.46 2.34
CA GLY A 285 -4.06 -2.73 1.60
C GLY A 285 -5.37 -3.50 1.55
N GLY A 286 -5.51 -4.39 0.57
CA GLY A 286 -6.78 -5.05 0.26
C GLY A 286 -7.37 -5.89 1.40
N VAL A 287 -6.55 -6.45 2.29
CA VAL A 287 -7.04 -7.19 3.46
C VAL A 287 -7.75 -6.25 4.44
N MET A 288 -7.34 -4.99 4.52
CA MET A 288 -7.94 -3.99 5.42
C MET A 288 -9.25 -3.40 4.90
N SER A 289 -9.72 -3.81 3.72
CA SER A 289 -11.07 -3.50 3.23
C SER A 289 -12.15 -4.34 3.89
N ASN A 290 -11.79 -5.45 4.52
CA ASN A 290 -12.71 -6.36 5.21
C ASN A 290 -13.41 -5.65 6.37
N GLN A 291 -14.75 -5.53 6.32
CA GLN A 291 -15.55 -4.76 7.27
C GLN A 291 -15.48 -5.34 8.68
N TRP A 292 -15.55 -6.66 8.80
CA TRP A 292 -15.52 -7.32 10.08
C TRP A 292 -14.15 -7.20 10.79
N MET A 293 -13.04 -7.13 10.03
CA MET A 293 -11.74 -6.82 10.60
C MET A 293 -11.68 -5.37 11.08
N ARG A 294 -12.21 -4.41 10.28
CA ARG A 294 -12.26 -2.99 10.64
C ARG A 294 -12.98 -2.76 11.97
N GLU A 295 -14.13 -3.38 12.19
CA GLU A 295 -14.90 -3.24 13.43
C GLU A 295 -14.06 -3.53 14.68
N LYS A 296 -13.30 -4.61 14.66
CA LYS A 296 -12.42 -4.95 15.79
C LYS A 296 -11.25 -3.99 15.91
N LEU A 297 -10.61 -3.62 14.81
CA LEU A 297 -9.46 -2.73 14.81
C LEU A 297 -9.82 -1.32 15.30
N LEU A 298 -11.06 -0.86 15.04
CA LEU A 298 -11.58 0.40 15.58
C LEU A 298 -11.57 0.42 17.12
N SER A 299 -11.71 -0.72 17.78
CA SER A 299 -11.63 -0.80 19.24
C SER A 299 -10.23 -0.54 19.81
N ALA A 300 -9.20 -0.48 18.96
CA ALA A 300 -7.85 -0.08 19.37
C ALA A 300 -7.72 1.46 19.59
N GLY A 301 -8.77 2.26 19.33
CA GLY A 301 -8.75 3.73 19.42
C GLY A 301 -7.97 4.34 18.26
N ASP A 302 -7.90 5.60 18.12
CA ASP A 302 -7.19 6.44 17.12
C ASP A 302 -6.61 5.68 15.90
N VAL A 303 -7.50 5.08 15.10
CA VAL A 303 -7.16 4.25 13.93
C VAL A 303 -7.99 4.69 12.71
N TYR A 304 -7.40 4.58 11.54
CA TYR A 304 -7.93 5.06 10.28
C TYR A 304 -7.65 4.05 9.17
N PHE A 305 -8.54 3.99 8.18
CA PHE A 305 -8.44 3.06 7.07
C PHE A 305 -8.34 3.81 5.76
N ALA A 306 -7.39 3.40 4.92
CA ALA A 306 -7.37 3.82 3.53
C ALA A 306 -8.58 3.25 2.80
N GLU A 307 -9.22 4.05 1.97
CA GLU A 307 -10.26 3.57 1.05
C GLU A 307 -9.61 2.87 -0.15
N PRO A 308 -10.25 1.83 -0.71
CA PRO A 308 -9.72 1.01 -1.80
C PRO A 308 -9.42 1.80 -3.08
#